data_846013fe0586c6820a9412a7ad545b1a
#
_entry.id   846013fe0586c6820a9412a7ad545b1a
#
_cell.length_a   1.000
_cell.length_b   1.000
_cell.length_c   1.000
_cell.angle_alpha   90.00
_cell.angle_beta   90.00
_cell.angle_gamma   90.00
#
_symmetry.space_group_name_H-M   'P 1'
#
loop_
_entity.id
_entity.type
_entity.pdbx_description
1 polymer ?
#
loop_
_entity_poly.entity_id
_entity_poly.type
_entity_poly.pdbx_seq_one_letter_code
_entity_poly.pdbx_strand_id
1 'polypeptide(L)'
;MMEHRFEERSIRHLKRDLWQVQEREQTQEVRLGEDLPDVGNILCVRGQCILRSKEWMREEVGVSGGVMAWVMYAPADGSAPRTVEVWIPVQLKWPMPQTDREGAIRTVMSLRSIDARTVSARKLMVRAAVSAFAEALEPCQTEVCVPSEMEDGIQLLKKTYPAVLPVEAGEKSFMIDELVPFPAGSGEVAEIRAFRLDPRASQTQVVGGKAVFRGEAKLQLMCEDGEGTLFPMELSVPFAQFSDLDRDYEQEATLGLTMAVTDLSAELQEGGVQLKCGLLGQYVVHDRILLEVAEDAYCPGRELEIRSRELELPMMLDSGVETVCTQTVLGTDVARVVDVWTEGAQPKLHRAGDLVEMELSGTTWALYLDTEGKLQGASGLWSQVVELPVAGTAAVTAELMEQSRPTVSVVDGKIQARQELVLGTSAQSQRGVAMLCSAVPGQALERGGDRPSVILRRSGGQSLWELAKGCGSTVDAIRKANGITEEPLDGRMLLIPVCS
;
A
#
# COMPACT_ATOMS: atom_id res chain seq x y z
N MET A 1 17.61 31.57 -38.07
CA MET A 1 16.55 31.69 -37.06
C MET A 1 16.94 30.79 -35.91
N MET A 2 17.31 31.32 -34.77
CA MET A 2 17.52 30.51 -33.55
C MET A 2 16.15 30.07 -33.06
N GLU A 3 15.89 28.76 -33.12
CA GLU A 3 14.74 28.16 -32.45
C GLU A 3 14.97 28.31 -30.93
N HIS A 4 14.14 29.12 -30.26
CA HIS A 4 14.15 29.17 -28.80
C HIS A 4 13.58 27.85 -28.29
N ARG A 5 14.46 26.99 -27.85
CA ARG A 5 14.11 25.67 -27.35
C ARG A 5 14.14 25.71 -25.83
N PHE A 6 13.09 25.17 -25.23
CA PHE A 6 13.13 24.73 -23.85
C PHE A 6 14.18 23.63 -23.73
N GLU A 7 14.82 23.56 -22.57
CA GLU A 7 15.72 22.45 -22.24
C GLU A 7 14.89 21.20 -21.99
N GLU A 8 15.10 20.13 -22.76
CA GLU A 8 14.46 18.86 -22.51
C GLU A 8 15.28 18.10 -21.46
N ARG A 9 14.60 17.70 -20.37
CA ARG A 9 15.16 16.85 -19.31
C ARG A 9 14.39 15.55 -19.23
N SER A 10 15.13 14.44 -19.18
CA SER A 10 14.57 13.12 -18.99
C SER A 10 14.52 12.77 -17.52
N ILE A 11 13.32 12.49 -17.01
CA ILE A 11 13.09 12.02 -15.65
C ILE A 11 12.87 10.53 -15.68
N ARG A 12 13.79 9.79 -15.05
CA ARG A 12 13.66 8.34 -14.88
C ARG A 12 12.83 8.05 -13.65
N HIS A 13 11.80 7.25 -13.82
CA HIS A 13 10.91 6.81 -12.73
C HIS A 13 10.34 5.42 -13.04
N LEU A 14 9.59 4.87 -12.13
CA LEU A 14 8.84 3.65 -12.34
C LEU A 14 7.38 3.99 -12.66
N LYS A 15 6.83 3.40 -13.70
CA LYS A 15 5.41 3.48 -14.03
C LYS A 15 4.70 2.30 -13.38
N ARG A 16 3.60 2.57 -12.72
CA ARG A 16 2.74 1.55 -12.14
C ARG A 16 1.77 1.03 -13.21
N ASP A 17 1.97 -0.19 -13.65
CA ASP A 17 1.11 -0.85 -14.64
C ASP A 17 0.04 -1.72 -14.02
N LEU A 18 0.25 -2.15 -12.78
CA LEU A 18 -0.69 -2.95 -12.01
C LEU A 18 -0.72 -2.48 -10.56
N TRP A 19 -1.93 -2.35 -10.00
CA TRP A 19 -2.21 -2.23 -8.57
C TRP A 19 -3.57 -2.86 -8.32
N GLN A 20 -3.60 -4.12 -7.94
CA GLN A 20 -4.84 -4.85 -7.78
C GLN A 20 -4.77 -5.87 -6.66
N VAL A 21 -5.92 -6.10 -6.03
CA VAL A 21 -6.15 -7.19 -5.10
C VAL A 21 -7.03 -8.24 -5.78
N GLN A 22 -6.64 -9.49 -5.71
CA GLN A 22 -7.47 -10.63 -6.11
C GLN A 22 -7.71 -11.55 -4.94
N GLU A 23 -8.84 -12.25 -4.99
CA GLU A 23 -9.19 -13.31 -4.03
C GLU A 23 -9.28 -14.64 -4.74
N ARG A 24 -8.78 -15.66 -4.06
CA ARG A 24 -8.85 -17.04 -4.53
C ARG A 24 -9.27 -17.95 -3.39
N GLU A 25 -10.31 -18.74 -3.63
CA GLU A 25 -10.71 -19.81 -2.73
C GLU A 25 -10.12 -21.14 -3.23
N GLN A 26 -9.53 -21.90 -2.31
CA GLN A 26 -8.98 -23.22 -2.56
C GLN A 26 -9.45 -24.20 -1.49
N THR A 27 -9.63 -25.44 -1.91
CA THR A 27 -10.07 -26.52 -1.02
C THR A 27 -9.09 -27.68 -1.13
N GLN A 28 -8.67 -28.20 0.01
CA GLN A 28 -7.77 -29.35 0.11
C GLN A 28 -8.43 -30.45 0.96
N GLU A 29 -8.44 -31.64 0.42
CA GLU A 29 -8.88 -32.85 1.13
C GLU A 29 -7.68 -33.50 1.82
N VAL A 30 -7.86 -33.90 3.08
CA VAL A 30 -6.82 -34.51 3.92
C VAL A 30 -7.34 -35.78 4.57
N ARG A 31 -6.55 -36.84 4.52
CA ARG A 31 -6.78 -38.06 5.27
C ARG A 31 -5.89 -38.07 6.51
N LEU A 32 -6.47 -38.47 7.64
CA LEU A 32 -5.71 -38.65 8.88
C LEU A 32 -4.75 -39.83 8.78
N GLY A 33 -3.54 -39.67 9.32
CA GLY A 33 -2.59 -40.77 9.51
C GLY A 33 -3.12 -41.84 10.44
N GLU A 34 -2.61 -43.05 10.34
CA GLU A 34 -3.07 -44.18 11.15
C GLU A 34 -2.88 -44.00 12.65
N ASP A 35 -1.91 -43.15 13.04
CA ASP A 35 -1.53 -42.76 14.41
C ASP A 35 -2.47 -41.77 15.06
N LEU A 36 -3.35 -41.12 14.26
CA LEU A 36 -4.28 -40.12 14.76
C LEU A 36 -5.67 -40.74 15.05
N PRO A 37 -6.34 -40.32 16.13
CA PRO A 37 -7.70 -40.78 16.43
C PRO A 37 -8.73 -40.20 15.46
N ASP A 38 -9.89 -40.83 15.41
CA ASP A 38 -11.00 -40.34 14.59
C ASP A 38 -11.51 -38.99 15.00
N VAL A 39 -11.92 -38.17 14.04
CA VAL A 39 -12.42 -36.80 14.28
C VAL A 39 -13.79 -36.86 14.94
N GLY A 40 -13.93 -36.27 16.10
CA GLY A 40 -15.21 -35.99 16.74
C GLY A 40 -15.76 -34.65 16.30
N ASN A 41 -15.07 -33.55 16.64
CA ASN A 41 -15.48 -32.18 16.31
C ASN A 41 -14.27 -31.33 15.97
N ILE A 42 -14.37 -30.46 14.97
CA ILE A 42 -13.35 -29.46 14.66
C ILE A 42 -13.47 -28.29 15.66
N LEU A 43 -12.37 -27.94 16.29
CA LEU A 43 -12.31 -26.87 17.29
C LEU A 43 -11.94 -25.54 16.62
N CYS A 44 -10.85 -25.52 15.86
CA CYS A 44 -10.43 -24.32 15.17
C CYS A 44 -9.48 -24.64 14.00
N VAL A 45 -9.27 -23.65 13.16
CA VAL A 45 -8.27 -23.68 12.09
C VAL A 45 -7.44 -22.42 12.16
N ARG A 46 -6.11 -22.53 12.04
CA ARG A 46 -5.18 -21.43 11.85
C ARG A 46 -4.48 -21.59 10.52
N GLY A 47 -4.13 -20.46 9.91
CA GLY A 47 -3.43 -20.45 8.64
C GLY A 47 -2.31 -19.43 8.57
N GLN A 48 -1.26 -19.80 7.81
CA GLN A 48 -0.16 -18.93 7.45
C GLN A 48 0.00 -18.91 5.94
N CYS A 49 -0.09 -17.74 5.33
CA CYS A 49 0.26 -17.57 3.93
C CYS A 49 1.77 -17.61 3.74
N ILE A 50 2.23 -18.40 2.78
CA ILE A 50 3.63 -18.56 2.39
C ILE A 50 3.75 -18.21 0.91
N LEU A 51 4.57 -17.21 0.58
CA LEU A 51 4.91 -16.82 -0.79
C LEU A 51 6.06 -17.69 -1.30
N ARG A 52 5.87 -18.38 -2.43
CA ARG A 52 6.92 -19.25 -3.01
C ARG A 52 7.63 -18.61 -4.21
N SER A 53 6.85 -18.01 -5.11
CA SER A 53 7.41 -17.29 -6.25
C SER A 53 6.50 -16.15 -6.72
N LYS A 54 7.10 -15.22 -7.42
CA LYS A 54 6.44 -14.18 -8.19
C LYS A 54 7.18 -14.00 -9.50
N GLU A 55 6.46 -13.87 -10.61
CA GLU A 55 7.02 -13.85 -11.94
C GLU A 55 6.36 -12.77 -12.79
N TRP A 56 7.20 -12.00 -13.50
CA TRP A 56 6.76 -11.05 -14.50
C TRP A 56 6.79 -11.74 -15.87
N MET A 57 5.62 -11.97 -16.44
CA MET A 57 5.46 -12.52 -17.77
C MET A 57 4.97 -11.42 -18.70
N ARG A 58 5.15 -11.60 -20.02
CA ARG A 58 4.85 -10.54 -21.02
C ARG A 58 3.46 -9.94 -20.92
N GLU A 59 2.44 -10.74 -20.55
CA GLU A 59 1.04 -10.34 -20.51
C GLU A 59 0.39 -10.58 -19.16
N GLU A 60 1.15 -11.07 -18.19
CA GLU A 60 0.62 -11.35 -16.85
C GLU A 60 1.69 -11.26 -15.76
N VAL A 61 1.25 -10.95 -14.54
CA VAL A 61 2.02 -11.18 -13.31
C VAL A 61 1.48 -12.45 -12.67
N GLY A 62 2.37 -13.41 -12.41
CA GLY A 62 2.08 -14.64 -11.71
C GLY A 62 2.60 -14.60 -10.28
N VAL A 63 1.80 -15.09 -9.33
CA VAL A 63 2.20 -15.28 -7.93
C VAL A 63 1.82 -16.69 -7.52
N SER A 64 2.76 -17.44 -6.96
CA SER A 64 2.51 -18.75 -6.41
C SER A 64 2.93 -18.85 -4.95
N GLY A 65 2.22 -19.68 -4.21
CA GLY A 65 2.45 -19.94 -2.79
C GLY A 65 1.39 -20.86 -2.25
N GLY A 66 0.97 -20.64 -1.02
CA GLY A 66 -0.11 -21.40 -0.43
C GLY A 66 -0.37 -21.02 1.02
N VAL A 67 -1.25 -21.76 1.63
CA VAL A 67 -1.58 -21.65 3.04
C VAL A 67 -1.12 -22.91 3.74
N MET A 68 -0.26 -22.74 4.74
CA MET A 68 -0.01 -23.75 5.76
C MET A 68 -1.13 -23.62 6.79
N ALA A 69 -1.92 -24.68 6.94
CA ALA A 69 -3.08 -24.72 7.83
C ALA A 69 -2.90 -25.73 8.94
N TRP A 70 -3.25 -25.36 10.17
CA TRP A 70 -3.31 -26.25 11.34
C TRP A 70 -4.76 -26.42 11.76
N VAL A 71 -5.29 -27.63 11.56
CA VAL A 71 -6.67 -27.98 11.92
C VAL A 71 -6.64 -28.68 13.27
N MET A 72 -7.15 -28.02 14.31
CA MET A 72 -7.32 -28.61 15.63
C MET A 72 -8.69 -29.24 15.78
N TYR A 73 -8.76 -30.46 16.28
CA TYR A 73 -10.01 -31.17 16.48
C TYR A 73 -10.04 -31.93 17.80
N ALA A 74 -11.24 -32.11 18.34
CA ALA A 74 -11.50 -32.99 19.47
C ALA A 74 -11.75 -34.40 18.93
N PRO A 75 -10.99 -35.43 19.39
CA PRO A 75 -11.19 -36.80 18.97
C PRO A 75 -12.55 -37.37 19.41
N ALA A 76 -13.08 -38.34 18.62
CA ALA A 76 -14.35 -38.99 18.92
C ALA A 76 -14.32 -39.88 20.18
N ASP A 77 -13.13 -40.35 20.54
CA ASP A 77 -12.90 -41.17 21.74
C ASP A 77 -12.76 -40.34 23.04
N GLY A 78 -12.84 -39.03 22.96
CA GLY A 78 -12.70 -38.11 24.08
C GLY A 78 -11.27 -37.89 24.57
N SER A 79 -10.26 -38.38 23.84
CA SER A 79 -8.84 -38.08 24.13
C SER A 79 -8.49 -36.58 23.90
N ALA A 80 -7.28 -36.17 24.31
CA ALA A 80 -6.82 -34.82 24.17
C ALA A 80 -6.90 -34.29 22.70
N PRO A 81 -7.13 -32.99 22.47
CA PRO A 81 -7.19 -32.40 21.15
C PRO A 81 -5.97 -32.72 20.29
N ARG A 82 -6.17 -32.88 18.99
CA ARG A 82 -5.11 -33.16 18.00
C ARG A 82 -5.07 -32.08 16.96
N THR A 83 -3.90 -31.89 16.36
CA THR A 83 -3.69 -30.94 15.26
C THR A 83 -3.17 -31.68 14.02
N VAL A 84 -3.71 -31.34 12.88
CA VAL A 84 -3.27 -31.82 11.56
C VAL A 84 -2.78 -30.64 10.75
N GLU A 85 -1.58 -30.78 10.19
CA GLU A 85 -0.99 -29.78 9.28
C GLU A 85 -1.37 -30.07 7.84
N VAL A 86 -1.74 -29.04 7.10
CA VAL A 86 -2.25 -29.15 5.74
C VAL A 86 -1.67 -28.03 4.87
N TRP A 87 -1.06 -28.40 3.74
CA TRP A 87 -0.66 -27.42 2.73
C TRP A 87 -1.75 -27.25 1.67
N ILE A 88 -2.19 -26.01 1.43
CA ILE A 88 -3.18 -25.63 0.44
C ILE A 88 -2.50 -24.74 -0.61
N PRO A 89 -2.19 -25.27 -1.81
CA PRO A 89 -1.50 -24.48 -2.84
C PRO A 89 -2.42 -23.42 -3.43
N VAL A 90 -1.86 -22.22 -3.69
CA VAL A 90 -2.55 -21.08 -4.28
C VAL A 90 -1.72 -20.51 -5.42
N GLN A 91 -2.37 -20.26 -6.55
CA GLN A 91 -1.80 -19.57 -7.70
C GLN A 91 -2.73 -18.44 -8.13
N LEU A 92 -2.17 -17.28 -8.37
CA LEU A 92 -2.88 -16.07 -8.78
C LEU A 92 -2.18 -15.48 -10.01
N LYS A 93 -2.98 -14.91 -10.91
CA LYS A 93 -2.49 -14.32 -12.16
C LYS A 93 -3.25 -13.03 -12.44
N TRP A 94 -2.53 -11.96 -12.74
CA TRP A 94 -3.08 -10.67 -13.13
C TRP A 94 -2.73 -10.41 -14.59
N PRO A 95 -3.73 -10.26 -15.49
CA PRO A 95 -3.47 -9.86 -16.86
C PRO A 95 -2.91 -8.44 -16.88
N MET A 96 -1.93 -8.22 -17.73
CA MET A 96 -1.28 -6.93 -17.93
C MET A 96 -1.24 -6.57 -19.42
N PRO A 97 -1.11 -5.27 -19.77
CA PRO A 97 -0.73 -4.89 -21.11
C PRO A 97 0.57 -5.58 -21.53
N GLN A 98 0.63 -6.01 -22.79
CA GLN A 98 1.86 -6.63 -23.31
C GLN A 98 3.03 -5.67 -23.20
N THR A 99 4.09 -6.11 -22.55
CA THR A 99 5.35 -5.38 -22.43
C THR A 99 6.54 -6.30 -22.67
N ASP A 100 7.57 -5.78 -23.34
CA ASP A 100 8.86 -6.46 -23.52
C ASP A 100 9.86 -6.08 -22.43
N ARG A 101 9.48 -5.22 -21.49
CA ARG A 101 10.31 -4.75 -20.38
C ARG A 101 10.02 -5.55 -19.14
N GLU A 102 11.08 -5.90 -18.44
CA GLU A 102 11.01 -6.47 -17.10
C GLU A 102 10.97 -5.34 -16.07
N GLY A 103 10.19 -5.52 -15.02
CA GLY A 103 10.04 -4.57 -13.94
C GLY A 103 10.02 -5.26 -12.57
N ALA A 104 9.75 -4.49 -11.54
CA ALA A 104 9.62 -4.98 -10.18
C ALA A 104 8.19 -5.38 -9.86
N ILE A 105 8.03 -6.50 -9.15
CA ILE A 105 6.76 -6.94 -8.59
C ILE A 105 6.83 -6.80 -7.08
N ARG A 106 5.82 -6.17 -6.48
CA ARG A 106 5.57 -6.18 -5.05
C ARG A 106 4.25 -6.90 -4.78
N THR A 107 4.26 -7.88 -3.87
CA THR A 107 3.09 -8.69 -3.58
C THR A 107 3.08 -9.18 -2.14
N VAL A 108 1.89 -9.33 -1.58
CA VAL A 108 1.64 -9.99 -0.31
C VAL A 108 0.39 -10.83 -0.40
N MET A 109 0.44 -12.02 0.20
CA MET A 109 -0.70 -12.92 0.34
C MET A 109 -1.19 -12.86 1.78
N SER A 110 -2.50 -12.67 1.96
CA SER A 110 -3.17 -12.61 3.25
C SER A 110 -4.32 -13.61 3.31
N LEU A 111 -4.47 -14.28 4.42
CA LEU A 111 -5.56 -15.20 4.65
C LEU A 111 -6.81 -14.43 5.06
N ARG A 112 -7.85 -14.45 4.22
CA ARG A 112 -9.14 -13.80 4.48
C ARG A 112 -10.05 -14.65 5.36
N SER A 113 -10.15 -15.94 5.03
CA SER A 113 -10.90 -16.92 5.81
C SER A 113 -10.32 -18.30 5.63
N ILE A 114 -10.47 -19.10 6.67
CA ILE A 114 -10.14 -20.52 6.62
C ILE A 114 -11.17 -21.28 7.43
N ASP A 115 -11.63 -22.40 6.91
CA ASP A 115 -12.53 -23.32 7.61
C ASP A 115 -12.17 -24.77 7.30
N ALA A 116 -12.62 -25.66 8.16
CA ALA A 116 -12.51 -27.09 7.93
C ALA A 116 -13.81 -27.79 8.29
N ARG A 117 -14.10 -28.86 7.58
CA ARG A 117 -15.25 -29.71 7.86
C ARG A 117 -14.89 -31.19 7.81
N THR A 118 -15.55 -31.98 8.60
CA THR A 118 -15.42 -33.42 8.61
C THR A 118 -16.20 -34.01 7.42
N VAL A 119 -15.51 -34.78 6.57
CA VAL A 119 -16.11 -35.54 5.47
C VAL A 119 -16.45 -36.95 5.93
N SER A 120 -15.56 -37.55 6.71
CA SER A 120 -15.75 -38.81 7.42
C SER A 120 -14.90 -38.83 8.67
N ALA A 121 -15.04 -39.83 9.54
CA ALA A 121 -14.25 -39.92 10.78
C ALA A 121 -12.72 -39.76 10.58
N ARG A 122 -12.21 -40.07 9.39
CA ARG A 122 -10.77 -40.03 9.06
C ARG A 122 -10.44 -39.10 7.89
N LYS A 123 -11.36 -38.21 7.53
CA LYS A 123 -11.16 -37.33 6.37
C LYS A 123 -11.71 -35.95 6.62
N LEU A 124 -10.87 -34.98 6.41
CA LEU A 124 -11.18 -33.57 6.53
C LEU A 124 -11.16 -32.90 5.14
N MET A 125 -11.94 -31.84 5.00
CA MET A 125 -11.86 -30.91 3.91
C MET A 125 -11.54 -29.52 4.48
N VAL A 126 -10.43 -28.95 4.07
CA VAL A 126 -10.00 -27.60 4.50
C VAL A 126 -10.16 -26.64 3.34
N ARG A 127 -10.82 -25.53 3.58
CA ARG A 127 -11.06 -24.47 2.61
C ARG A 127 -10.41 -23.18 3.08
N ALA A 128 -9.62 -22.56 2.23
CA ALA A 128 -8.98 -21.27 2.49
C ALA A 128 -9.34 -20.26 1.39
N ALA A 129 -9.77 -19.07 1.79
CA ALA A 129 -9.89 -17.91 0.93
C ALA A 129 -8.67 -16.99 1.17
N VAL A 130 -7.88 -16.82 0.13
CA VAL A 130 -6.67 -15.97 0.15
C VAL A 130 -6.93 -14.71 -0.64
N SER A 131 -6.61 -13.59 -0.06
CA SER A 131 -6.51 -12.29 -0.73
C SER A 131 -5.04 -12.06 -1.06
N ALA A 132 -4.73 -11.66 -2.28
CA ALA A 132 -3.38 -11.26 -2.65
C ALA A 132 -3.39 -9.91 -3.37
N PHE A 133 -2.52 -9.05 -2.92
CA PHE A 133 -2.19 -7.78 -3.54
C PHE A 133 -1.02 -8.00 -4.51
N ALA A 134 -1.07 -7.35 -5.67
CA ALA A 134 0.05 -7.26 -6.59
C ALA A 134 0.19 -5.84 -7.16
N GLU A 135 1.41 -5.35 -7.11
CA GLU A 135 1.85 -4.14 -7.80
C GLU A 135 2.96 -4.51 -8.79
N ALA A 136 2.84 -3.99 -10.01
CA ALA A 136 3.87 -4.11 -11.04
C ALA A 136 4.37 -2.72 -11.44
N LEU A 137 5.68 -2.54 -11.39
CA LEU A 137 6.39 -1.29 -11.63
C LEU A 137 7.37 -1.44 -12.78
N GLU A 138 7.14 -0.75 -13.90
CA GLU A 138 7.96 -0.77 -15.10
C GLU A 138 8.90 0.46 -15.15
N PRO A 139 10.19 0.32 -15.46
CA PRO A 139 11.08 1.45 -15.71
C PRO A 139 10.56 2.33 -16.86
N CYS A 140 10.42 3.62 -16.60
CA CYS A 140 9.88 4.61 -17.52
C CYS A 140 10.76 5.85 -17.57
N GLN A 141 10.72 6.56 -18.70
CA GLN A 141 11.32 7.87 -18.86
C GLN A 141 10.28 8.85 -19.36
N THR A 142 10.19 9.99 -18.70
CA THR A 142 9.30 11.07 -19.11
C THR A 142 10.13 12.31 -19.46
N GLU A 143 9.96 12.81 -20.68
CA GLU A 143 10.62 14.03 -21.14
C GLU A 143 9.87 15.25 -20.66
N VAL A 144 10.54 16.12 -19.92
CA VAL A 144 10.02 17.38 -19.37
C VAL A 144 10.73 18.54 -20.02
N CYS A 145 9.97 19.48 -20.55
CA CYS A 145 10.50 20.73 -21.10
C CYS A 145 10.62 21.76 -19.97
N VAL A 146 11.83 22.08 -19.57
CA VAL A 146 12.12 23.05 -18.51
C VAL A 146 12.33 24.43 -19.16
N PRO A 147 11.70 25.50 -18.62
CA PRO A 147 11.92 26.84 -19.17
C PRO A 147 13.37 27.27 -18.97
N SER A 148 14.07 27.50 -20.08
CA SER A 148 15.41 28.11 -20.10
C SER A 148 15.34 29.63 -20.07
N GLU A 149 16.49 30.31 -20.04
CA GLU A 149 16.54 31.74 -20.24
C GLU A 149 16.00 32.08 -21.64
N MET A 150 14.96 32.93 -21.68
CA MET A 150 14.30 33.34 -22.92
C MET A 150 14.89 34.66 -23.39
N GLU A 151 14.84 34.92 -24.72
CA GLU A 151 15.17 36.21 -25.27
C GLU A 151 14.27 37.31 -24.71
N ASP A 152 14.81 38.56 -24.78
CA ASP A 152 14.11 39.76 -24.35
C ASP A 152 12.71 39.86 -24.96
N GLY A 153 11.71 40.01 -24.11
CA GLY A 153 10.33 40.29 -24.48
C GLY A 153 9.37 39.08 -24.36
N ILE A 154 9.83 37.82 -24.30
CA ILE A 154 8.95 36.68 -24.08
C ILE A 154 8.64 36.58 -22.58
N GLN A 155 7.36 36.51 -22.26
CA GLN A 155 6.85 36.29 -20.92
C GLN A 155 6.41 34.83 -20.79
N LEU A 156 6.79 34.16 -19.69
CA LEU A 156 6.41 32.77 -19.37
C LEU A 156 5.58 32.73 -18.10
N LEU A 157 4.47 31.99 -18.12
CA LEU A 157 3.73 31.61 -16.93
C LEU A 157 4.34 30.32 -16.38
N LYS A 158 5.27 30.46 -15.44
CA LYS A 158 5.92 29.33 -14.80
C LYS A 158 5.13 28.87 -13.58
N LYS A 159 4.98 27.56 -13.44
CA LYS A 159 4.43 26.92 -12.24
C LYS A 159 5.30 25.77 -11.78
N THR A 160 5.38 25.60 -10.46
CA THR A 160 6.10 24.50 -9.84
C THR A 160 5.12 23.48 -9.30
N TYR A 161 5.31 22.23 -9.70
CA TYR A 161 4.50 21.10 -9.30
C TYR A 161 5.33 20.13 -8.44
N PRO A 162 4.92 19.86 -7.20
CA PRO A 162 5.54 18.83 -6.41
C PRO A 162 5.07 17.47 -6.94
N ALA A 163 6.01 16.62 -7.33
CA ALA A 163 5.74 15.23 -7.72
C ALA A 163 6.46 14.29 -6.76
N VAL A 164 5.80 13.19 -6.40
CA VAL A 164 6.41 12.09 -5.65
C VAL A 164 6.37 10.86 -6.55
N LEU A 165 7.53 10.47 -7.04
CA LEU A 165 7.66 9.42 -8.04
C LEU A 165 8.30 8.18 -7.44
N PRO A 166 7.78 6.98 -7.74
CA PRO A 166 8.53 5.76 -7.51
C PRO A 166 9.72 5.75 -8.48
N VAL A 167 10.94 5.69 -7.95
CA VAL A 167 12.17 5.87 -8.73
C VAL A 167 13.03 4.62 -8.79
N GLU A 168 12.93 3.78 -7.75
CA GLU A 168 13.64 2.52 -7.67
C GLU A 168 12.80 1.51 -6.87
N ALA A 169 12.85 0.24 -7.26
CA ALA A 169 12.19 -0.84 -6.55
C ALA A 169 13.12 -2.05 -6.49
N GLY A 170 13.07 -2.77 -5.39
CA GLY A 170 13.90 -3.93 -5.20
C GLY A 170 13.39 -4.83 -4.09
N GLU A 171 14.21 -5.84 -3.78
CA GLU A 171 13.87 -6.80 -2.74
C GLU A 171 15.08 -7.30 -1.99
N LYS A 172 14.84 -7.74 -0.75
CA LYS A 172 15.83 -8.36 0.13
C LYS A 172 15.26 -9.61 0.76
N SER A 173 15.80 -10.75 0.38
CA SER A 173 15.53 -12.01 1.06
C SER A 173 16.51 -12.20 2.22
N PHE A 174 16.02 -12.68 3.34
CA PHE A 174 16.84 -13.04 4.50
C PHE A 174 16.19 -14.14 5.32
N MET A 175 17.01 -14.83 6.13
CA MET A 175 16.57 -15.91 7.01
C MET A 175 16.76 -15.50 8.47
N ILE A 176 15.80 -15.91 9.31
CA ILE A 176 15.95 -15.95 10.76
C ILE A 176 16.04 -17.43 11.14
N ASP A 177 17.10 -17.83 11.85
CA ASP A 177 17.31 -19.18 12.38
C ASP A 177 17.84 -19.04 13.79
N GLU A 178 16.94 -18.96 14.77
CA GLU A 178 17.26 -18.60 16.14
C GLU A 178 16.46 -19.45 17.14
N LEU A 179 17.08 -19.78 18.28
CA LEU A 179 16.37 -20.28 19.44
C LEU A 179 15.77 -19.09 20.21
N VAL A 180 14.44 -18.94 20.12
CA VAL A 180 13.69 -17.88 20.80
C VAL A 180 13.29 -18.38 22.19
N PRO A 181 13.82 -17.80 23.29
CA PRO A 181 13.53 -18.28 24.62
C PRO A 181 12.10 -17.97 25.05
N PHE A 182 11.51 -18.86 25.83
CA PHE A 182 10.22 -18.58 26.47
C PHE A 182 10.36 -17.48 27.53
N PRO A 183 9.35 -16.62 27.71
CA PRO A 183 9.35 -15.62 28.76
C PRO A 183 9.43 -16.27 30.17
N ALA A 184 10.12 -15.62 31.09
CA ALA A 184 10.22 -16.10 32.44
C ALA A 184 8.82 -16.23 33.10
N GLY A 185 8.49 -17.40 33.61
CA GLY A 185 7.19 -17.68 34.23
C GLY A 185 6.07 -18.08 33.25
N SER A 186 6.37 -18.37 32.00
CA SER A 186 5.37 -18.79 31.01
C SER A 186 4.76 -20.18 31.22
N GLY A 187 5.21 -20.93 32.22
CA GLY A 187 4.83 -22.34 32.40
C GLY A 187 5.63 -23.28 31.49
N GLU A 188 5.46 -24.58 31.68
CA GLU A 188 6.08 -25.60 30.84
C GLU A 188 5.29 -25.77 29.55
N VAL A 189 5.98 -25.74 28.43
CA VAL A 189 5.41 -26.03 27.11
C VAL A 189 5.75 -27.47 26.75
N ALA A 190 4.74 -28.32 26.62
CA ALA A 190 4.90 -29.73 26.22
C ALA A 190 4.81 -29.89 24.69
N GLU A 191 3.96 -29.09 24.02
CA GLU A 191 3.77 -29.17 22.58
C GLU A 191 3.35 -27.82 21.99
N ILE A 192 3.76 -27.56 20.73
CA ILE A 192 3.27 -26.44 19.92
C ILE A 192 2.24 -26.98 18.94
N ARG A 193 0.98 -26.59 19.09
CA ARG A 193 -0.15 -27.08 18.32
C ARG A 193 -0.36 -26.32 17.00
N ALA A 194 -0.03 -25.05 16.98
CA ALA A 194 -0.12 -24.21 15.80
C ALA A 194 0.74 -22.96 15.97
N PHE A 195 1.18 -22.37 14.89
CA PHE A 195 1.96 -21.13 14.94
C PHE A 195 1.68 -20.23 13.73
N ARG A 196 1.98 -18.95 13.90
CA ARG A 196 1.88 -17.93 12.84
C ARG A 196 2.96 -16.89 13.04
N LEU A 197 3.53 -16.42 11.93
CA LEU A 197 4.53 -15.35 11.92
C LEU A 197 3.97 -14.10 11.25
N ASP A 198 4.07 -12.97 11.91
CA ASP A 198 3.69 -11.65 11.40
C ASP A 198 4.93 -10.73 11.39
N PRO A 199 5.68 -10.67 10.28
CA PRO A 199 6.84 -9.80 10.18
C PRO A 199 6.39 -8.36 9.89
N ARG A 200 6.82 -7.40 10.72
CA ARG A 200 6.49 -5.98 10.58
C ARG A 200 7.70 -5.10 10.68
N ALA A 201 7.85 -4.20 9.71
CA ALA A 201 8.85 -3.15 9.80
C ALA A 201 8.29 -1.97 10.59
N SER A 202 9.00 -1.56 11.62
CA SER A 202 8.67 -0.38 12.43
C SER A 202 9.39 0.88 11.96
N GLN A 203 10.49 0.73 11.22
CA GLN A 203 11.28 1.83 10.67
C GLN A 203 11.74 1.49 9.26
N THR A 204 11.53 2.43 8.34
CA THR A 204 12.02 2.38 6.96
C THR A 204 12.70 3.70 6.63
N GLN A 205 13.88 3.65 6.03
CA GLN A 205 14.66 4.84 5.68
C GLN A 205 15.48 4.61 4.41
N VAL A 206 15.73 5.69 3.69
CA VAL A 206 16.74 5.76 2.63
C VAL A 206 17.91 6.56 3.16
N VAL A 207 19.08 5.94 3.30
CA VAL A 207 20.27 6.58 3.86
C VAL A 207 21.53 6.12 3.13
N GLY A 208 22.30 7.06 2.59
CA GLY A 208 23.62 6.79 2.00
C GLY A 208 23.58 5.71 0.92
N GLY A 209 22.66 5.81 -0.04
CA GLY A 209 22.52 4.85 -1.14
C GLY A 209 22.02 3.47 -0.68
N LYS A 210 21.31 3.40 0.45
CA LYS A 210 20.76 2.15 0.98
C LYS A 210 19.30 2.30 1.38
N ALA A 211 18.52 1.27 1.04
CA ALA A 211 17.21 1.02 1.63
C ALA A 211 17.43 0.27 2.95
N VAL A 212 17.14 0.91 4.08
CA VAL A 212 17.31 0.34 5.42
C VAL A 212 15.94 0.13 6.06
N PHE A 213 15.71 -1.06 6.61
CA PHE A 213 14.49 -1.36 7.33
C PHE A 213 14.76 -2.20 8.57
N ARG A 214 14.02 -1.90 9.63
CA ARG A 214 14.10 -2.59 10.92
C ARG A 214 12.70 -2.89 11.42
N GLY A 215 12.56 -3.95 12.17
CA GLY A 215 11.27 -4.35 12.71
C GLY A 215 11.35 -5.59 13.55
N GLU A 216 10.21 -6.22 13.71
CA GLU A 216 10.01 -7.41 14.50
C GLU A 216 9.19 -8.45 13.75
N ALA A 217 9.57 -9.71 13.87
CA ALA A 217 8.77 -10.85 13.46
C ALA A 217 8.05 -11.39 14.70
N LYS A 218 6.74 -11.16 14.79
CA LYS A 218 5.90 -11.64 15.92
C LYS A 218 5.47 -13.07 15.65
N LEU A 219 5.96 -13.99 16.46
CA LEU A 219 5.61 -15.41 16.41
C LEU A 219 4.48 -15.66 17.42
N GLN A 220 3.31 -15.99 16.91
CA GLN A 220 2.14 -16.36 17.69
C GLN A 220 2.03 -17.88 17.76
N LEU A 221 2.03 -18.43 18.95
CA LEU A 221 1.98 -19.86 19.22
C LEU A 221 0.66 -20.23 19.90
N MET A 222 0.14 -21.39 19.58
CA MET A 222 -0.81 -22.13 20.41
C MET A 222 -0.04 -23.27 21.08
N CYS A 223 0.20 -23.15 22.37
CA CYS A 223 0.94 -24.10 23.17
C CYS A 223 0.00 -25.00 23.97
N GLU A 224 0.51 -26.17 24.34
CA GLU A 224 -0.10 -27.10 25.30
C GLU A 224 0.90 -27.40 26.40
N ASP A 225 0.44 -27.40 27.65
CA ASP A 225 1.25 -27.79 28.80
C ASP A 225 1.25 -29.31 29.05
N GLY A 226 2.00 -29.78 30.04
CA GLY A 226 2.06 -31.20 30.42
C GLY A 226 0.74 -31.80 30.92
N GLU A 227 -0.24 -30.97 31.28
CA GLU A 227 -1.58 -31.36 31.72
C GLU A 227 -2.61 -31.35 30.59
N GLY A 228 -2.21 -30.95 29.35
CA GLY A 228 -3.09 -30.85 28.19
C GLY A 228 -3.87 -29.53 28.09
N THR A 229 -3.49 -28.51 28.87
CA THR A 229 -4.13 -27.20 28.84
C THR A 229 -3.57 -26.36 27.71
N LEU A 230 -4.46 -25.84 26.86
CA LEU A 230 -4.07 -24.96 25.76
C LEU A 230 -3.95 -23.50 26.23
N PHE A 231 -2.91 -22.83 25.76
CA PHE A 231 -2.70 -21.40 26.00
C PHE A 231 -1.95 -20.73 24.85
N PRO A 232 -2.27 -19.47 24.54
CA PRO A 232 -1.56 -18.72 23.52
C PRO A 232 -0.26 -18.13 24.09
N MET A 233 0.78 -18.05 23.26
CA MET A 233 2.03 -17.36 23.56
C MET A 233 2.43 -16.48 22.36
N GLU A 234 2.97 -15.31 22.65
CA GLU A 234 3.53 -14.43 21.61
C GLU A 234 5.00 -14.16 21.93
N LEU A 235 5.86 -14.39 20.94
CA LEU A 235 7.29 -14.13 20.97
C LEU A 235 7.63 -13.11 19.89
N SER A 236 8.67 -12.30 20.11
CA SER A 236 9.10 -11.29 19.13
C SER A 236 10.58 -11.47 18.82
N VAL A 237 10.91 -11.49 17.53
CA VAL A 237 12.29 -11.59 17.05
C VAL A 237 12.62 -10.34 16.26
N PRO A 238 13.55 -9.48 16.71
CA PRO A 238 13.91 -8.28 15.98
C PRO A 238 14.72 -8.60 14.73
N PHE A 239 14.54 -7.80 13.69
CA PHE A 239 15.37 -7.85 12.50
C PHE A 239 15.81 -6.46 12.06
N ALA A 240 16.99 -6.39 11.42
CA ALA A 240 17.51 -5.21 10.78
C ALA A 240 18.18 -5.60 9.46
N GLN A 241 17.74 -5.02 8.36
CA GLN A 241 18.22 -5.34 7.03
C GLN A 241 18.49 -4.08 6.22
N PHE A 242 19.30 -4.22 5.19
CA PHE A 242 19.51 -3.19 4.18
C PHE A 242 19.67 -3.81 2.80
N SER A 243 19.43 -3.01 1.78
CA SER A 243 19.72 -3.29 0.38
C SER A 243 20.42 -2.09 -0.22
N ASP A 244 21.45 -2.31 -1.05
CA ASP A 244 22.10 -1.24 -1.78
C ASP A 244 21.17 -0.73 -2.87
N LEU A 245 21.16 0.58 -3.09
CA LEU A 245 20.40 1.26 -4.13
C LEU A 245 21.34 1.66 -5.28
N ASP A 246 20.76 1.84 -6.46
CA ASP A 246 21.54 2.18 -7.66
C ASP A 246 22.19 3.58 -7.58
N ARG A 247 21.63 4.45 -6.72
CA ARG A 247 22.13 5.82 -6.51
C ARG A 247 21.84 6.33 -5.10
N ASP A 248 22.51 7.40 -4.73
CA ASP A 248 22.17 8.18 -3.55
C ASP A 248 20.89 9.01 -3.80
N TYR A 249 20.04 9.08 -2.78
CA TYR A 249 18.83 9.91 -2.78
C TYR A 249 18.90 10.97 -1.71
N GLU A 250 18.19 12.07 -1.92
CA GLU A 250 18.11 13.15 -0.92
C GLU A 250 17.34 12.69 0.33
N GLN A 251 17.47 13.46 1.42
CA GLN A 251 16.88 13.10 2.72
C GLN A 251 15.35 13.02 2.70
N GLU A 252 14.70 13.59 1.70
CA GLU A 252 13.24 13.57 1.54
C GLU A 252 12.71 12.31 0.87
N ALA A 253 13.58 11.44 0.36
CA ALA A 253 13.17 10.18 -0.24
C ALA A 253 12.57 9.24 0.83
N THR A 254 11.46 8.61 0.49
CA THR A 254 10.75 7.69 1.37
C THR A 254 10.81 6.26 0.86
N LEU A 255 10.74 5.30 1.78
CA LEU A 255 10.78 3.88 1.48
C LEU A 255 9.43 3.23 1.82
N GLY A 256 8.69 2.82 0.79
CA GLY A 256 7.55 1.92 0.94
C GLY A 256 8.05 0.48 1.04
N LEU A 257 7.62 -0.28 2.05
CA LEU A 257 8.08 -1.65 2.28
C LEU A 257 6.90 -2.59 2.52
N THR A 258 6.94 -3.75 1.86
CA THR A 258 5.99 -4.85 2.06
C THR A 258 6.77 -6.10 2.43
N MET A 259 6.36 -6.77 3.53
CA MET A 259 7.00 -7.99 4.01
C MET A 259 6.18 -9.22 3.63
N ALA A 260 6.84 -10.30 3.21
CA ALA A 260 6.21 -11.58 2.96
C ALA A 260 7.01 -12.71 3.65
N VAL A 261 6.29 -13.72 4.14
CA VAL A 261 6.89 -14.97 4.65
C VAL A 261 7.06 -15.93 3.47
N THR A 262 8.28 -16.43 3.26
CA THR A 262 8.61 -17.36 2.17
C THR A 262 8.82 -18.78 2.65
N ASP A 263 9.15 -18.94 3.92
CA ASP A 263 9.30 -20.23 4.61
C ASP A 263 9.06 -20.05 6.11
N LEU A 264 8.58 -21.10 6.79
CA LEU A 264 8.32 -21.03 8.23
C LEU A 264 8.30 -22.43 8.85
N SER A 265 9.10 -22.61 9.90
CA SER A 265 9.01 -23.73 10.84
C SER A 265 9.27 -23.25 12.26
N ALA A 266 8.64 -23.88 13.22
CA ALA A 266 8.79 -23.61 14.65
C ALA A 266 8.81 -24.94 15.42
N GLU A 267 9.95 -25.29 15.97
CA GLU A 267 10.17 -26.56 16.66
C GLU A 267 10.44 -26.31 18.15
N LEU A 268 9.75 -27.06 19.02
CA LEU A 268 9.99 -26.97 20.45
C LEU A 268 11.39 -27.48 20.80
N GLN A 269 12.11 -26.70 21.55
CA GLN A 269 13.44 -27.02 22.09
C GLN A 269 13.44 -26.77 23.61
N GLU A 270 14.47 -27.26 24.30
CA GLU A 270 14.64 -27.00 25.73
C GLU A 270 14.73 -25.48 25.99
N GLY A 271 13.74 -24.95 26.73
CA GLY A 271 13.68 -23.55 27.14
C GLY A 271 13.21 -22.56 26.08
N GLY A 272 12.78 -22.98 24.89
CA GLY A 272 12.35 -22.09 23.82
C GLY A 272 11.83 -22.75 22.58
N VAL A 273 11.74 -21.97 21.51
CA VAL A 273 11.34 -22.41 20.17
C VAL A 273 12.46 -22.13 19.18
N GLN A 274 12.92 -23.16 18.48
CA GLN A 274 13.77 -22.98 17.32
C GLN A 274 12.91 -22.47 16.16
N LEU A 275 13.01 -21.17 15.90
CA LEU A 275 12.33 -20.52 14.77
C LEU A 275 13.27 -20.53 13.56
N LYS A 276 12.78 -21.10 12.45
CA LYS A 276 13.39 -20.93 11.13
C LYS A 276 12.38 -20.32 10.19
N CYS A 277 12.66 -19.15 9.66
CA CYS A 277 11.77 -18.50 8.71
C CYS A 277 12.55 -17.76 7.62
N GLY A 278 12.02 -17.85 6.41
CA GLY A 278 12.43 -17.03 5.27
C GLY A 278 11.54 -15.81 5.16
N LEU A 279 12.14 -14.63 5.05
CA LEU A 279 11.43 -13.36 4.90
C LEU A 279 11.89 -12.65 3.62
N LEU A 280 10.94 -12.03 2.94
CA LEU A 280 11.17 -11.20 1.76
C LEU A 280 10.68 -9.79 2.04
N GLY A 281 11.61 -8.84 2.15
CA GLY A 281 11.31 -7.40 2.16
C GLY A 281 11.31 -6.87 0.74
N GLN A 282 10.17 -6.36 0.26
CA GLN A 282 9.99 -5.79 -1.07
C GLN A 282 9.79 -4.29 -0.92
N TYR A 283 10.65 -3.49 -1.54
CA TYR A 283 10.65 -2.04 -1.31
C TYR A 283 10.48 -1.24 -2.60
N VAL A 284 9.95 -0.03 -2.44
CA VAL A 284 9.87 1.01 -3.46
C VAL A 284 10.40 2.30 -2.85
N VAL A 285 11.37 2.91 -3.50
CA VAL A 285 11.87 4.25 -3.17
C VAL A 285 11.01 5.27 -3.89
N HIS A 286 10.46 6.21 -3.13
CA HIS A 286 9.74 7.35 -3.66
C HIS A 286 10.58 8.60 -3.45
N ASP A 287 10.88 9.32 -4.53
CA ASP A 287 11.64 10.56 -4.52
C ASP A 287 10.72 11.75 -4.77
N ARG A 288 10.95 12.84 -4.05
CA ARG A 288 10.20 14.08 -4.19
C ARG A 288 10.95 15.03 -5.10
N ILE A 289 10.33 15.37 -6.21
CA ILE A 289 10.88 16.30 -7.18
C ILE A 289 9.98 17.54 -7.31
N LEU A 290 10.59 18.69 -7.55
CA LEU A 290 9.89 19.92 -7.89
C LEU A 290 10.07 20.17 -9.39
N LEU A 291 8.95 20.10 -10.12
CA LEU A 291 8.91 20.30 -11.56
C LEU A 291 8.48 21.73 -11.86
N GLU A 292 9.40 22.56 -12.33
CA GLU A 292 9.06 23.86 -12.87
C GLU A 292 8.74 23.72 -14.35
N VAL A 293 7.51 24.03 -14.76
CA VAL A 293 7.03 24.03 -16.15
C VAL A 293 6.47 25.39 -16.52
N ALA A 294 6.55 25.74 -17.78
CA ALA A 294 5.81 26.88 -18.33
C ALA A 294 4.47 26.37 -18.89
N GLU A 295 3.35 26.92 -18.42
CA GLU A 295 2.00 26.56 -18.90
C GLU A 295 1.53 27.46 -20.03
N ASP A 296 2.00 28.69 -20.07
CA ASP A 296 1.60 29.69 -21.08
C ASP A 296 2.76 30.64 -21.37
N ALA A 297 2.73 31.24 -22.56
CA ALA A 297 3.68 32.27 -22.99
C ALA A 297 3.01 33.31 -23.87
N TYR A 298 3.55 34.55 -23.86
CA TYR A 298 3.21 35.60 -24.81
C TYR A 298 4.37 36.57 -25.00
N CYS A 299 4.34 37.30 -26.10
CA CYS A 299 5.25 38.41 -26.34
C CYS A 299 4.45 39.71 -26.56
N PRO A 300 4.66 40.77 -25.76
CA PRO A 300 3.85 42.00 -25.86
C PRO A 300 3.85 42.69 -27.22
N GLY A 301 4.88 42.55 -28.03
CA GLY A 301 5.05 43.24 -29.29
C GLY A 301 5.07 42.36 -30.53
N ARG A 302 4.95 41.04 -30.38
CA ARG A 302 5.06 40.09 -31.49
C ARG A 302 4.03 38.98 -31.33
N GLU A 303 3.66 38.36 -32.43
CA GLU A 303 3.01 37.08 -32.38
C GLU A 303 3.96 36.04 -31.80
N LEU A 304 3.42 35.06 -31.09
CA LEU A 304 4.19 33.97 -30.53
C LEU A 304 3.58 32.63 -30.94
N GLU A 305 4.35 31.83 -31.67
CA GLU A 305 3.99 30.45 -31.98
C GLU A 305 4.42 29.56 -30.80
N ILE A 306 3.48 28.94 -30.14
CA ILE A 306 3.72 28.04 -29.00
C ILE A 306 3.40 26.60 -29.37
N ARG A 307 4.20 25.67 -28.84
CA ARG A 307 3.89 24.24 -28.87
C ARG A 307 3.85 23.72 -27.44
N SER A 308 2.80 23.01 -27.11
CA SER A 308 2.61 22.39 -25.80
C SER A 308 2.53 20.88 -25.93
N ARG A 309 2.92 20.19 -24.86
CA ARG A 309 2.75 18.76 -24.65
C ARG A 309 2.03 18.57 -23.33
N GLU A 310 1.21 17.54 -23.23
CA GLU A 310 0.61 17.15 -21.97
C GLU A 310 1.62 16.33 -21.15
N LEU A 311 1.84 16.72 -19.90
CA LEU A 311 2.72 16.05 -18.95
C LEU A 311 1.85 15.17 -18.05
N GLU A 312 1.94 13.86 -18.22
CA GLU A 312 1.27 12.87 -17.38
C GLU A 312 2.24 12.32 -16.34
N LEU A 313 2.39 13.02 -15.22
CA LEU A 313 3.14 12.53 -14.08
C LEU A 313 2.21 12.33 -12.88
N PRO A 314 2.37 11.24 -12.11
CA PRO A 314 1.65 11.06 -10.88
C PRO A 314 2.10 12.13 -9.87
N MET A 315 1.20 13.04 -9.51
CA MET A 315 1.41 14.03 -8.48
C MET A 315 0.66 13.59 -7.22
N MET A 316 1.37 13.52 -6.10
CA MET A 316 0.74 13.22 -4.83
C MET A 316 -0.23 14.35 -4.46
N LEU A 317 -1.50 13.99 -4.25
CA LEU A 317 -2.52 14.91 -3.77
C LEU A 317 -2.61 14.86 -2.26
N ASP A 318 -2.63 13.64 -1.70
CA ASP A 318 -2.83 13.42 -0.28
C ASP A 318 -2.30 12.05 0.15
N SER A 319 -1.93 11.93 1.42
CA SER A 319 -1.61 10.67 2.07
C SER A 319 -2.14 10.72 3.51
N GLY A 320 -2.76 9.64 3.94
CA GLY A 320 -3.38 9.55 5.25
C GLY A 320 -3.21 8.19 5.90
N VAL A 321 -3.61 8.14 7.15
CA VAL A 321 -3.72 6.90 7.93
C VAL A 321 -5.15 6.80 8.41
N GLU A 322 -5.81 5.71 8.05
CA GLU A 322 -7.18 5.41 8.47
C GLU A 322 -7.16 4.29 9.52
N THR A 323 -7.92 4.47 10.59
CA THR A 323 -8.10 3.44 11.62
C THR A 323 -9.52 2.90 11.55
N VAL A 324 -9.63 1.60 11.32
CA VAL A 324 -10.91 0.91 11.19
C VAL A 324 -11.09 -0.05 12.36
N CYS A 325 -12.21 0.10 13.09
CA CYS A 325 -12.55 -0.80 14.19
C CYS A 325 -13.55 -1.85 13.73
N THR A 326 -13.25 -3.12 13.96
CA THR A 326 -14.17 -4.23 13.71
C THR A 326 -14.67 -4.82 15.01
N GLN A 327 -15.89 -5.36 15.00
CA GLN A 327 -16.48 -6.05 16.13
C GLN A 327 -17.17 -7.34 15.66
N THR A 328 -16.89 -8.44 16.38
CA THR A 328 -17.49 -9.74 16.11
C THR A 328 -18.00 -10.37 17.40
N VAL A 329 -19.17 -11.01 17.34
CA VAL A 329 -19.75 -11.73 18.47
C VAL A 329 -19.71 -13.23 18.17
N LEU A 330 -19.10 -14.01 19.08
CA LEU A 330 -18.78 -15.42 18.88
C LEU A 330 -19.15 -16.27 20.09
N GLY A 331 -19.36 -17.56 19.83
CA GLY A 331 -19.55 -18.56 20.87
C GLY A 331 -20.90 -18.50 21.56
N THR A 332 -21.18 -19.51 22.33
CA THR A 332 -22.35 -19.62 23.24
C THR A 332 -21.88 -20.31 24.52
N ASP A 333 -22.54 -19.99 25.63
CA ASP A 333 -22.26 -20.60 26.94
C ASP A 333 -20.78 -20.51 27.36
N VAL A 334 -20.11 -19.41 26.98
CA VAL A 334 -18.69 -19.19 27.20
C VAL A 334 -18.41 -18.97 28.69
N ALA A 335 -17.61 -19.86 29.31
CA ALA A 335 -17.11 -19.69 30.67
C ALA A 335 -15.73 -19.03 30.69
N ARG A 336 -14.82 -19.45 29.83
CA ARG A 336 -13.44 -18.93 29.76
C ARG A 336 -12.92 -18.91 28.33
N VAL A 337 -12.42 -17.79 27.87
CA VAL A 337 -11.72 -17.66 26.59
C VAL A 337 -10.30 -18.20 26.73
N VAL A 338 -9.90 -19.07 25.80
CA VAL A 338 -8.53 -19.58 25.67
C VAL A 338 -7.74 -18.67 24.74
N ASP A 339 -8.26 -18.43 23.52
CA ASP A 339 -7.62 -17.53 22.55
C ASP A 339 -8.63 -16.93 21.55
N VAL A 340 -8.32 -15.75 21.05
CA VAL A 340 -9.07 -15.10 19.96
C VAL A 340 -8.07 -14.48 18.98
N TRP A 341 -8.26 -14.77 17.70
CA TRP A 341 -7.44 -14.19 16.62
C TRP A 341 -8.30 -13.87 15.40
N THR A 342 -7.78 -13.03 14.54
CA THR A 342 -8.47 -12.62 13.31
C THR A 342 -7.55 -12.79 12.12
N GLU A 343 -8.10 -13.39 11.08
CA GLU A 343 -7.51 -13.39 9.74
C GLU A 343 -8.02 -12.14 9.01
N GLY A 344 -7.08 -11.29 8.57
CA GLY A 344 -7.39 -10.05 7.87
C GLY A 344 -7.19 -10.17 6.37
N ALA A 345 -7.86 -9.33 5.60
CA ALA A 345 -7.68 -9.22 4.15
C ALA A 345 -7.04 -7.89 3.77
N GLN A 346 -6.36 -7.87 2.65
CA GLN A 346 -5.90 -6.62 2.05
C GLN A 346 -7.09 -5.76 1.63
N PRO A 347 -7.00 -4.43 1.79
CA PRO A 347 -8.07 -3.52 1.40
C PRO A 347 -8.34 -3.61 -0.10
N LYS A 348 -9.62 -3.63 -0.46
CA LYS A 348 -10.09 -3.49 -1.83
C LYS A 348 -10.66 -2.12 -2.03
N LEU A 349 -10.30 -1.48 -3.13
CA LEU A 349 -10.80 -0.16 -3.48
C LEU A 349 -11.78 -0.25 -4.64
N HIS A 350 -12.95 0.34 -4.45
CA HIS A 350 -13.99 0.46 -5.46
C HIS A 350 -14.32 1.93 -5.67
N ARG A 351 -14.43 2.36 -6.93
CA ARG A 351 -14.89 3.70 -7.23
C ARG A 351 -16.41 3.70 -7.41
N ALA A 352 -17.11 4.47 -6.57
CA ALA A 352 -18.54 4.67 -6.61
C ALA A 352 -18.85 6.14 -6.96
N GLY A 353 -18.86 6.48 -8.26
CA GLY A 353 -19.00 7.85 -8.73
C GLY A 353 -17.79 8.72 -8.33
N ASP A 354 -18.04 9.76 -7.55
CA ASP A 354 -17.01 10.69 -7.05
C ASP A 354 -16.35 10.25 -5.73
N LEU A 355 -16.80 9.13 -5.16
CA LEU A 355 -16.25 8.56 -3.92
C LEU A 355 -15.41 7.32 -4.22
N VAL A 356 -14.49 7.03 -3.31
CA VAL A 356 -13.75 5.77 -3.28
C VAL A 356 -14.14 5.03 -2.01
N GLU A 357 -14.68 3.84 -2.17
CA GLU A 357 -15.00 2.92 -1.08
C GLU A 357 -13.87 1.93 -0.88
N MET A 358 -13.44 1.76 0.36
CA MET A 358 -12.47 0.76 0.79
C MET A 358 -13.19 -0.35 1.54
N GLU A 359 -13.24 -1.53 0.95
CA GLU A 359 -13.82 -2.74 1.54
C GLU A 359 -12.72 -3.54 2.27
N LEU A 360 -12.99 -3.87 3.53
CA LEU A 360 -12.20 -4.75 4.38
C LEU A 360 -13.06 -5.91 4.85
N SER A 361 -12.52 -7.11 4.86
CA SER A 361 -13.26 -8.28 5.36
C SER A 361 -12.31 -9.36 5.86
N GLY A 362 -12.80 -10.20 6.77
CA GLY A 362 -12.02 -11.29 7.34
C GLY A 362 -12.86 -12.20 8.24
N THR A 363 -12.17 -13.06 8.99
CA THR A 363 -12.78 -14.04 9.91
C THR A 363 -12.13 -13.93 11.27
N THR A 364 -12.94 -13.74 12.32
CA THR A 364 -12.48 -13.86 13.70
C THR A 364 -12.77 -15.27 14.22
N TRP A 365 -11.77 -15.89 14.84
CA TRP A 365 -11.84 -17.18 15.49
C TRP A 365 -11.73 -17.04 17.00
N ALA A 366 -12.41 -17.92 17.73
CA ALA A 366 -12.28 -18.04 19.18
C ALA A 366 -12.16 -19.52 19.57
N LEU A 367 -11.27 -19.78 20.52
CA LEU A 367 -11.16 -21.06 21.23
C LEU A 367 -11.50 -20.79 22.70
N TYR A 368 -12.43 -21.53 23.27
CA TYR A 368 -12.93 -21.25 24.63
C TYR A 368 -13.41 -22.53 25.33
N LEU A 369 -13.50 -22.44 26.65
CA LEU A 369 -14.19 -23.45 27.47
C LEU A 369 -15.64 -22.99 27.68
N ASP A 370 -16.58 -23.92 27.46
CA ASP A 370 -17.98 -23.69 27.78
C ASP A 370 -18.25 -23.86 29.30
N THR A 371 -19.49 -23.67 29.73
CA THR A 371 -19.92 -23.79 31.12
C THR A 371 -19.80 -25.22 31.69
N GLU A 372 -19.67 -26.24 30.82
CA GLU A 372 -19.41 -27.61 31.19
C GLU A 372 -17.89 -27.92 31.30
N GLY A 373 -17.04 -26.94 30.98
CA GLY A 373 -15.58 -27.08 30.94
C GLY A 373 -15.06 -27.77 29.68
N LYS A 374 -15.89 -27.95 28.65
CA LYS A 374 -15.51 -28.58 27.39
C LYS A 374 -14.91 -27.53 26.43
N LEU A 375 -13.82 -27.90 25.75
CA LEU A 375 -13.19 -27.06 24.75
C LEU A 375 -14.06 -26.94 23.50
N GLN A 376 -14.35 -25.72 23.10
CA GLN A 376 -15.18 -25.35 21.96
C GLN A 376 -14.46 -24.37 21.06
N GLY A 377 -14.83 -24.36 19.77
CA GLY A 377 -14.38 -23.39 18.79
C GLY A 377 -15.55 -22.66 18.15
N ALA A 378 -15.36 -21.39 17.84
CA ALA A 378 -16.31 -20.56 17.11
C ALA A 378 -15.60 -19.64 16.12
N SER A 379 -16.27 -19.35 15.02
CA SER A 379 -15.78 -18.34 14.06
C SER A 379 -16.90 -17.46 13.57
N GLY A 380 -16.55 -16.23 13.17
CA GLY A 380 -17.48 -15.26 12.60
C GLY A 380 -16.83 -14.41 11.53
N LEU A 381 -17.54 -14.22 10.43
CA LEU A 381 -17.12 -13.31 9.36
C LEU A 381 -17.39 -11.87 9.79
N TRP A 382 -16.52 -10.99 9.38
CA TRP A 382 -16.71 -9.54 9.51
C TRP A 382 -16.44 -8.85 8.18
N SER A 383 -17.13 -7.76 7.94
CA SER A 383 -16.92 -6.89 6.79
C SER A 383 -17.16 -5.44 7.22
N GLN A 384 -16.31 -4.55 6.71
CA GLN A 384 -16.40 -3.11 6.94
C GLN A 384 -16.13 -2.38 5.63
N VAL A 385 -16.94 -1.34 5.37
CA VAL A 385 -16.72 -0.44 4.24
C VAL A 385 -16.45 0.95 4.79
N VAL A 386 -15.41 1.59 4.29
CA VAL A 386 -15.00 2.95 4.65
C VAL A 386 -14.99 3.81 3.40
N GLU A 387 -15.67 4.94 3.45
CA GLU A 387 -15.61 5.95 2.39
C GLU A 387 -14.36 6.81 2.56
N LEU A 388 -13.53 6.87 1.52
CA LEU A 388 -12.35 7.72 1.50
C LEU A 388 -12.70 9.06 0.85
N PRO A 389 -12.42 10.20 1.52
CA PRO A 389 -12.75 11.52 1.02
C PRO A 389 -11.78 11.97 -0.08
N VAL A 390 -11.74 11.25 -1.20
CA VAL A 390 -10.86 11.57 -2.32
C VAL A 390 -11.69 12.13 -3.46
N ALA A 391 -11.47 13.40 -3.79
CA ALA A 391 -12.20 14.07 -4.85
C ALA A 391 -11.64 13.75 -6.25
N GLY A 392 -12.53 13.67 -7.23
CA GLY A 392 -12.18 13.64 -8.64
C GLY A 392 -11.66 12.31 -9.18
N THR A 393 -10.80 12.37 -10.20
CA THR A 393 -10.26 11.21 -10.93
C THR A 393 -8.95 10.66 -10.35
N ALA A 394 -8.60 11.01 -9.10
CA ALA A 394 -7.35 10.57 -8.48
C ALA A 394 -7.26 9.04 -8.38
N ALA A 395 -6.08 8.50 -8.68
CA ALA A 395 -5.75 7.12 -8.37
C ALA A 395 -5.52 7.00 -6.86
N VAL A 396 -6.24 6.10 -6.21
CA VAL A 396 -6.12 5.85 -4.77
C VAL A 396 -5.50 4.50 -4.54
N THR A 397 -4.58 4.43 -3.56
CA THR A 397 -4.00 3.18 -3.07
C THR A 397 -4.23 3.08 -1.58
N ALA A 398 -4.41 1.85 -1.08
CA ALA A 398 -4.50 1.56 0.34
C ALA A 398 -3.75 0.26 0.67
N GLU A 399 -3.06 0.26 1.79
CA GLU A 399 -2.30 -0.88 2.29
C GLU A 399 -2.58 -1.11 3.78
N LEU A 400 -2.70 -2.36 4.21
CA LEU A 400 -2.82 -2.71 5.62
C LEU A 400 -1.45 -2.56 6.31
N MET A 401 -1.31 -1.53 7.15
CA MET A 401 -0.07 -1.24 7.89
C MET A 401 0.01 -2.03 9.19
N GLU A 402 -1.09 -2.09 9.93
CA GLU A 402 -1.12 -2.76 11.22
C GLU A 402 -2.49 -3.40 11.49
N GLN A 403 -2.44 -4.58 12.12
CA GLN A 403 -3.59 -5.31 12.62
C GLN A 403 -3.34 -5.66 14.08
N SER A 404 -4.10 -5.03 15.00
CA SER A 404 -3.98 -5.32 16.43
C SER A 404 -4.50 -6.73 16.76
N ARG A 405 -4.08 -7.29 17.89
CA ARG A 405 -4.75 -8.47 18.41
C ARG A 405 -6.14 -8.09 18.93
N PRO A 406 -7.19 -8.94 18.73
CA PRO A 406 -8.53 -8.62 19.24
C PRO A 406 -8.54 -8.45 20.77
N THR A 407 -9.16 -7.37 21.24
CA THR A 407 -9.55 -7.22 22.64
C THR A 407 -10.87 -7.97 22.87
N VAL A 408 -10.94 -8.69 24.00
CA VAL A 408 -12.00 -9.67 24.24
C VAL A 408 -12.73 -9.37 25.55
N SER A 409 -14.07 -9.45 25.51
CA SER A 409 -14.92 -9.48 26.71
C SER A 409 -15.98 -10.57 26.57
N VAL A 410 -16.43 -11.15 27.68
CA VAL A 410 -17.54 -12.10 27.70
C VAL A 410 -18.76 -11.39 28.27
N VAL A 411 -19.82 -11.34 27.49
CA VAL A 411 -21.10 -10.72 27.83
C VAL A 411 -22.24 -11.68 27.49
N ASP A 412 -23.07 -12.00 28.45
CA ASP A 412 -24.22 -12.91 28.31
C ASP A 412 -23.81 -14.27 27.69
N GLY A 413 -22.69 -14.84 28.15
CA GLY A 413 -22.17 -16.11 27.67
C GLY A 413 -21.65 -16.09 26.20
N LYS A 414 -21.40 -14.91 25.63
CA LYS A 414 -20.83 -14.73 24.29
C LYS A 414 -19.55 -13.92 24.33
N ILE A 415 -18.64 -14.23 23.43
CA ILE A 415 -17.39 -13.49 23.22
C ILE A 415 -17.69 -12.28 22.35
N GLN A 416 -17.36 -11.08 22.85
CA GLN A 416 -17.30 -9.86 22.04
C GLN A 416 -15.82 -9.56 21.74
N ALA A 417 -15.43 -9.72 20.49
CA ALA A 417 -14.08 -9.43 20.02
C ALA A 417 -14.07 -8.10 19.25
N ARG A 418 -13.16 -7.19 19.62
CA ARG A 418 -12.94 -5.90 18.94
C ARG A 418 -11.49 -5.84 18.49
N GLN A 419 -11.29 -5.33 17.29
CA GLN A 419 -9.96 -5.19 16.70
C GLN A 419 -9.83 -3.88 15.96
N GLU A 420 -8.62 -3.31 15.98
CA GLU A 420 -8.25 -2.14 15.20
C GLU A 420 -7.35 -2.54 14.04
N LEU A 421 -7.64 -1.98 12.87
CA LEU A 421 -6.88 -2.11 11.65
C LEU A 421 -6.38 -0.72 11.25
N VAL A 422 -5.09 -0.57 11.03
CA VAL A 422 -4.48 0.68 10.59
C VAL A 422 -4.08 0.54 9.13
N LEU A 423 -4.58 1.45 8.30
CA LEU A 423 -4.37 1.45 6.86
C LEU A 423 -3.68 2.74 6.44
N GLY A 424 -2.64 2.58 5.62
CA GLY A 424 -2.04 3.70 4.91
C GLY A 424 -2.78 3.94 3.60
N THR A 425 -3.19 5.17 3.35
CA THR A 425 -3.86 5.57 2.10
C THR A 425 -3.03 6.62 1.38
N SER A 426 -3.03 6.60 0.05
CA SER A 426 -2.48 7.69 -0.75
C SER A 426 -3.33 7.95 -1.99
N ALA A 427 -3.45 9.22 -2.35
CA ALA A 427 -4.15 9.67 -3.54
C ALA A 427 -3.19 10.40 -4.47
N GLN A 428 -3.24 10.07 -5.76
CA GLN A 428 -2.38 10.65 -6.78
C GLN A 428 -3.24 11.25 -7.89
N SER A 429 -2.89 12.45 -8.36
CA SER A 429 -3.51 13.07 -9.51
C SER A 429 -3.11 12.35 -10.79
N GLN A 430 -4.09 12.10 -11.65
CA GLN A 430 -3.87 11.67 -13.04
C GLN A 430 -4.11 12.82 -14.03
N ARG A 431 -4.25 14.04 -13.54
CA ARG A 431 -4.51 15.19 -14.41
C ARG A 431 -3.24 15.56 -15.15
N GLY A 432 -3.31 15.56 -16.47
CA GLY A 432 -2.26 16.11 -17.32
C GLY A 432 -2.07 17.61 -17.08
N VAL A 433 -0.82 18.06 -17.11
CA VAL A 433 -0.42 19.46 -17.08
C VAL A 433 0.05 19.86 -18.44
N ALA A 434 -0.55 20.90 -19.02
CA ALA A 434 -0.07 21.46 -20.28
C ALA A 434 1.33 22.09 -20.05
N MET A 435 2.32 21.56 -20.74
CA MET A 435 3.71 21.99 -20.63
C MET A 435 4.16 22.55 -21.98
N LEU A 436 4.63 23.80 -21.98
CA LEU A 436 5.21 24.38 -23.18
C LEU A 436 6.58 23.75 -23.49
N CYS A 437 6.78 23.40 -24.75
CA CYS A 437 8.05 22.86 -25.26
C CYS A 437 8.72 23.74 -26.29
N SER A 438 8.02 24.76 -26.78
CA SER A 438 8.56 25.73 -27.73
C SER A 438 7.77 27.05 -27.67
N ALA A 439 8.48 28.16 -27.81
CA ALA A 439 7.91 29.50 -27.93
C ALA A 439 8.77 30.30 -28.93
N VAL A 440 8.27 30.48 -30.15
CA VAL A 440 9.01 31.13 -31.26
C VAL A 440 8.36 32.46 -31.57
N PRO A 441 9.10 33.58 -31.52
CA PRO A 441 8.58 34.89 -31.92
C PRO A 441 8.26 34.93 -33.40
N GLY A 442 7.03 35.30 -33.70
CA GLY A 442 6.53 35.53 -35.06
C GLY A 442 6.72 36.97 -35.55
N GLN A 443 5.81 37.40 -36.37
CA GLN A 443 5.82 38.76 -36.95
C GLN A 443 5.53 39.79 -35.86
N ALA A 444 6.10 41.00 -36.03
CA ALA A 444 5.74 42.12 -35.16
C ALA A 444 4.25 42.44 -35.32
N LEU A 445 3.52 42.57 -34.24
CA LEU A 445 2.13 42.97 -34.28
C LEU A 445 2.03 44.38 -34.91
N GLU A 446 1.32 44.50 -36.04
CA GLU A 446 1.05 45.82 -36.64
C GLU A 446 0.28 46.68 -35.62
N ARG A 447 0.92 47.75 -35.15
CA ARG A 447 0.28 48.69 -34.22
C ARG A 447 -0.28 49.83 -35.05
N GLY A 448 -1.62 49.92 -35.13
CA GLY A 448 -2.26 51.14 -35.62
C GLY A 448 -1.83 52.36 -34.80
N GLY A 449 -1.60 53.54 -35.45
CA GLY A 449 -0.96 54.70 -34.88
C GLY A 449 -1.60 55.38 -33.64
N ASP A 450 -2.70 54.90 -33.11
CA ASP A 450 -3.47 55.48 -32.00
C ASP A 450 -3.57 54.61 -30.75
N ARG A 451 -2.61 53.74 -30.49
CA ARG A 451 -2.64 52.94 -29.22
C ARG A 451 -2.15 53.78 -28.05
N PRO A 452 -2.90 53.82 -26.92
CA PRO A 452 -2.47 54.48 -25.72
C PRO A 452 -1.22 53.82 -25.13
N SER A 453 -0.28 54.59 -24.63
CA SER A 453 0.89 54.08 -23.89
C SER A 453 0.51 53.50 -22.52
N VAL A 454 -0.68 53.80 -22.04
CA VAL A 454 -1.22 53.35 -20.75
C VAL A 454 -2.72 53.07 -20.87
N ILE A 455 -3.15 51.94 -20.30
CA ILE A 455 -4.56 51.52 -20.20
C ILE A 455 -4.97 51.60 -18.72
N LEU A 456 -6.10 52.22 -18.43
CA LEU A 456 -6.77 52.13 -17.13
C LEU A 456 -7.86 51.07 -17.20
N ARG A 457 -7.75 50.03 -16.41
CA ARG A 457 -8.70 48.94 -16.38
C ARG A 457 -9.05 48.52 -14.95
N ARG A 458 -10.33 48.19 -14.71
CA ARG A 458 -10.77 47.61 -13.45
C ARG A 458 -10.51 46.10 -13.45
N SER A 459 -9.84 45.60 -12.41
CA SER A 459 -9.70 44.14 -12.26
C SER A 459 -11.07 43.50 -11.97
N GLY A 460 -11.41 42.46 -12.71
CA GLY A 460 -12.69 41.76 -12.62
C GLY A 460 -12.50 40.26 -12.39
N GLY A 461 -11.68 39.87 -11.40
CA GLY A 461 -11.39 38.45 -11.16
C GLY A 461 -10.35 37.82 -12.10
N GLN A 462 -9.77 38.63 -13.02
CA GLN A 462 -8.68 38.17 -13.89
C GLN A 462 -7.34 38.25 -13.18
N SER A 463 -6.46 37.30 -13.44
CA SER A 463 -5.06 37.33 -12.96
C SER A 463 -4.27 38.46 -13.62
N LEU A 464 -3.17 38.90 -12.98
CA LEU A 464 -2.25 39.86 -13.60
C LEU A 464 -1.68 39.34 -14.94
N TRP A 465 -1.50 38.05 -15.04
CA TRP A 465 -1.05 37.40 -16.27
C TRP A 465 -2.02 37.62 -17.44
N GLU A 466 -3.31 37.32 -17.22
CA GLU A 466 -4.35 37.53 -18.23
C GLU A 466 -4.51 39.00 -18.64
N LEU A 467 -4.41 39.90 -17.66
CA LEU A 467 -4.46 41.34 -17.90
C LEU A 467 -3.25 41.81 -18.72
N ALA A 468 -2.05 41.38 -18.36
CA ALA A 468 -0.82 41.73 -19.05
C ALA A 468 -0.82 41.19 -20.49
N LYS A 469 -1.17 39.91 -20.68
CA LYS A 469 -1.31 39.26 -21.98
C LYS A 469 -2.33 39.98 -22.89
N GLY A 470 -3.50 40.26 -22.36
CA GLY A 470 -4.59 40.91 -23.11
C GLY A 470 -4.35 42.38 -23.44
N CYS A 471 -3.52 43.08 -22.67
CA CYS A 471 -3.23 44.51 -22.86
C CYS A 471 -1.88 44.76 -23.55
N GLY A 472 -1.11 43.72 -23.88
CA GLY A 472 0.24 43.89 -24.43
C GLY A 472 1.24 44.56 -23.47
N SER A 473 1.17 44.17 -22.20
CA SER A 473 2.02 44.59 -21.11
C SER A 473 2.86 43.44 -20.54
N THR A 474 3.59 43.67 -19.48
CA THR A 474 4.20 42.62 -18.67
C THR A 474 3.65 42.66 -17.24
N VAL A 475 3.65 41.51 -16.55
CA VAL A 475 3.21 41.43 -15.15
C VAL A 475 4.04 42.41 -14.29
N ASP A 476 5.35 42.47 -14.50
CA ASP A 476 6.25 43.32 -13.76
C ASP A 476 6.01 44.83 -14.00
N ALA A 477 5.70 45.21 -15.25
CA ALA A 477 5.33 46.59 -15.55
C ALA A 477 4.04 47.00 -14.84
N ILE A 478 3.02 46.11 -14.81
CA ILE A 478 1.77 46.36 -14.08
C ILE A 478 2.03 46.45 -12.57
N ARG A 479 2.78 45.53 -12.01
CA ARG A 479 3.13 45.53 -10.57
C ARG A 479 3.85 46.82 -10.18
N LYS A 480 4.86 47.22 -10.94
CA LYS A 480 5.63 48.42 -10.70
C LYS A 480 4.78 49.67 -10.79
N ALA A 481 3.92 49.78 -11.80
CA ALA A 481 3.08 50.97 -12.01
C ALA A 481 2.02 51.17 -10.92
N ASN A 482 1.59 50.09 -10.24
CA ASN A 482 0.50 50.11 -9.27
C ASN A 482 0.94 49.82 -7.83
N GLY A 483 2.21 49.53 -7.58
CA GLY A 483 2.71 49.16 -6.25
C GLY A 483 2.10 47.88 -5.71
N ILE A 484 1.91 46.85 -6.58
CA ILE A 484 1.24 45.58 -6.23
C ILE A 484 2.26 44.55 -5.76
N THR A 485 2.06 43.99 -4.59
CA THR A 485 2.85 42.90 -4.03
C THR A 485 2.12 41.55 -4.03
N GLU A 486 0.78 41.56 -3.94
CA GLU A 486 -0.03 40.34 -3.78
C GLU A 486 -1.28 40.35 -4.68
N GLU A 487 -1.75 39.15 -5.06
CA GLU A 487 -3.05 38.89 -5.69
C GLU A 487 -3.95 38.14 -4.70
N PRO A 488 -5.29 38.26 -4.75
CA PRO A 488 -6.14 38.86 -5.79
C PRO A 488 -6.35 40.37 -5.69
N LEU A 489 -6.77 41.00 -6.80
CA LEU A 489 -6.92 42.46 -6.97
C LEU A 489 -8.36 42.90 -7.21
N ASP A 490 -9.35 42.18 -6.74
CA ASP A 490 -10.76 42.37 -7.07
C ASP A 490 -11.26 43.79 -6.92
N GLY A 491 -11.82 44.31 -8.03
CA GLY A 491 -12.44 45.63 -8.10
C GLY A 491 -11.48 46.83 -8.12
N ARG A 492 -10.16 46.60 -8.07
CA ARG A 492 -9.14 47.67 -8.08
C ARG A 492 -8.94 48.23 -9.50
N MET A 493 -8.83 49.58 -9.59
CA MET A 493 -8.41 50.22 -10.85
C MET A 493 -6.91 50.06 -11.01
N LEU A 494 -6.49 49.56 -12.15
CA LEU A 494 -5.10 49.27 -12.51
C LEU A 494 -4.64 50.16 -13.66
N LEU A 495 -3.45 50.70 -13.50
CA LEU A 495 -2.68 51.40 -14.55
C LEU A 495 -1.83 50.35 -15.23
N ILE A 496 -2.09 50.11 -16.53
CA ILE A 496 -1.42 49.06 -17.31
C ILE A 496 -0.55 49.72 -18.36
N PRO A 497 0.80 49.80 -18.17
CA PRO A 497 1.69 50.28 -19.20
C PRO A 497 1.70 49.37 -20.39
N VAL A 498 1.54 49.88 -21.60
CA VAL A 498 1.65 49.09 -22.82
C VAL A 498 3.12 49.00 -23.22
N CYS A 499 3.65 47.75 -23.27
CA CYS A 499 5.04 47.53 -23.66
C CYS A 499 5.17 47.50 -25.19
N SER A 500 6.22 48.13 -25.67
CA SER A 500 6.54 48.17 -27.12
C SER A 500 7.54 47.10 -27.49
#